data_ceac8162eddf9e3df9e6d5948851ca95
#
_entry.id   ceac8162eddf9e3df9e6d5948851ca95
#
_cell.length_a   1.000
_cell.length_b   1.000
_cell.length_c   1.000
_cell.angle_alpha   90.00
_cell.angle_beta   90.00
_cell.angle_gamma   90.00
#
_symmetry.space_group_name_H-M   'P 1'
#
loop_
_entity.id
_entity.type
_entity.pdbx_description
1 polymer ?
#
loop_
_entity_poly.entity_id
_entity_poly.type
_entity_poly.pdbx_seq_one_letter_code
_entity_poly.pdbx_strand_id
1 'polypeptide(L)'
;MRHSVPALLMLFGSALSAAEQKPNVIVILADDIGYGDLGCYGSKVIATPRLDRMAREGVRFTDFYVASAFCSPSRAALLTGRLPARCGVPYVLFPSEHTGLPPSETTLAEVLKRAGHATACVGKWHLGWRREFRPQQQGFDEYFGLLHTNDVTEWKVGEAFHQLSTFEPLELREGDRVVESPVDLAMVTERYTERALDFIRRQHEKPFFLYLAHTMPHIAQYASPAYAGKSKDGVFGDCVEEIDSSTGRILDLLRELKLDERTLVIFTSDNGAGIRSAKAKMDELFPGRSMHGSNGPLRGGKGSTFEGGVRVPFMVVSPYARRHFVSH
;
A
#
# COMPACT_ATOMS: atom_id res chain seq x y z
N MET A 1 24.74 -41.30 -67.54
CA MET A 1 23.95 -40.14 -67.10
C MET A 1 23.61 -40.35 -65.63
N ARG A 2 24.26 -39.61 -64.71
CA ARG A 2 23.97 -39.74 -63.25
C ARG A 2 23.16 -38.51 -62.85
N HIS A 3 21.91 -38.72 -62.43
CA HIS A 3 21.03 -37.67 -61.98
C HIS A 3 21.27 -37.44 -60.48
N SER A 4 21.81 -36.28 -60.13
CA SER A 4 21.94 -35.79 -58.75
C SER A 4 20.63 -35.14 -58.32
N VAL A 5 20.03 -35.69 -57.24
CA VAL A 5 18.89 -35.08 -56.56
C VAL A 5 19.40 -34.15 -55.49
N PRO A 6 19.05 -32.86 -55.44
CA PRO A 6 19.43 -32.00 -54.31
C PRO A 6 18.55 -32.30 -53.10
N ALA A 7 19.19 -32.61 -51.98
CA ALA A 7 18.53 -32.71 -50.68
C ALA A 7 18.11 -31.33 -50.17
N LEU A 8 16.83 -31.07 -50.09
CA LEU A 8 16.22 -29.88 -49.51
C LEU A 8 16.22 -30.04 -47.99
N LEU A 9 17.19 -29.39 -47.29
CA LEU A 9 17.21 -29.29 -45.85
C LEU A 9 16.06 -28.36 -45.41
N MET A 10 14.94 -28.90 -44.91
CA MET A 10 13.92 -28.15 -44.18
C MET A 10 14.48 -27.79 -42.78
N LEU A 11 14.86 -26.53 -42.62
CA LEU A 11 15.11 -25.92 -41.31
C LEU A 11 13.73 -25.75 -40.62
N PHE A 12 13.38 -26.70 -39.76
CA PHE A 12 12.33 -26.51 -38.79
C PHE A 12 12.84 -25.50 -37.75
N GLY A 13 12.59 -24.23 -38.00
CA GLY A 13 12.69 -23.19 -37.00
C GLY A 13 11.64 -23.47 -35.92
N SER A 14 12.08 -24.03 -34.82
CA SER A 14 11.25 -24.10 -33.60
C SER A 14 10.94 -22.66 -33.17
N ALA A 15 9.79 -22.14 -33.56
CA ALA A 15 9.22 -20.99 -32.92
C ALA A 15 8.91 -21.43 -31.47
N LEU A 16 9.88 -21.21 -30.57
CA LEU A 16 9.59 -21.19 -29.15
C LEU A 16 8.53 -20.10 -28.98
N SER A 17 7.27 -20.54 -28.81
CA SER A 17 6.22 -19.69 -28.29
C SER A 17 6.79 -19.10 -27.00
N ALA A 18 7.10 -17.81 -27.00
CA ALA A 18 7.39 -17.09 -25.78
C ALA A 18 6.14 -17.27 -24.92
N ALA A 19 6.21 -18.12 -23.90
CA ALA A 19 5.14 -18.26 -22.94
C ALA A 19 4.84 -16.84 -22.43
N GLU A 20 3.61 -16.39 -22.63
CA GLU A 20 3.18 -15.04 -22.27
C GLU A 20 3.55 -14.81 -20.80
N GLN A 21 4.55 -13.96 -20.56
CA GLN A 21 5.07 -13.77 -19.20
C GLN A 21 3.96 -13.13 -18.37
N LYS A 22 3.60 -13.76 -17.26
CA LYS A 22 2.60 -13.22 -16.33
C LYS A 22 3.03 -11.84 -15.86
N PRO A 23 2.11 -10.85 -15.77
CA PRO A 23 2.45 -9.52 -15.33
C PRO A 23 2.89 -9.50 -13.86
N ASN A 24 3.80 -8.60 -13.52
CA ASN A 24 4.03 -8.23 -12.14
C ASN A 24 2.86 -7.38 -11.64
N VAL A 25 2.60 -7.44 -10.33
CA VAL A 25 1.56 -6.64 -9.68
C VAL A 25 2.17 -5.92 -8.48
N ILE A 26 2.01 -4.61 -8.42
CA ILE A 26 2.39 -3.79 -7.27
C ILE A 26 1.16 -3.02 -6.81
N VAL A 27 0.82 -3.16 -5.52
CA VAL A 27 -0.20 -2.34 -4.86
C VAL A 27 0.52 -1.47 -3.83
N ILE A 28 0.48 -0.15 -4.03
CA ILE A 28 0.98 0.85 -3.09
C ILE A 28 -0.24 1.42 -2.36
N LEU A 29 -0.33 1.13 -1.08
CA LEU A 29 -1.43 1.56 -0.22
C LEU A 29 -0.92 2.58 0.80
N ALA A 30 -1.48 3.77 0.79
CA ALA A 30 -1.27 4.76 1.84
C ALA A 30 -2.31 4.60 2.97
N ASP A 31 -2.03 5.14 4.15
CA ASP A 31 -2.88 5.07 5.33
C ASP A 31 -3.43 6.48 5.65
N ASP A 32 -4.74 6.68 5.46
CA ASP A 32 -5.43 7.95 5.72
C ASP A 32 -5.14 9.09 4.70
N ILE A 33 -4.76 8.82 3.46
CA ILE A 33 -4.71 9.86 2.41
C ILE A 33 -6.13 10.14 1.91
N GLY A 34 -6.56 11.39 2.02
CA GLY A 34 -7.85 11.86 1.53
C GLY A 34 -7.86 12.15 0.03
N TYR A 35 -9.07 12.24 -0.52
CA TYR A 35 -9.28 12.52 -1.94
C TYR A 35 -8.59 13.81 -2.42
N GLY A 36 -8.52 14.85 -1.57
CA GLY A 36 -7.97 16.15 -1.91
C GLY A 36 -6.48 16.35 -1.56
N ASP A 37 -5.75 15.32 -1.13
CA ASP A 37 -4.37 15.46 -0.67
C ASP A 37 -3.33 15.42 -1.79
N LEU A 38 -3.67 14.89 -2.96
CA LEU A 38 -2.76 14.77 -4.08
C LEU A 38 -2.98 15.87 -5.13
N GLY A 39 -1.91 16.35 -5.78
CA GLY A 39 -1.99 17.40 -6.80
C GLY A 39 -2.95 17.07 -7.93
N CYS A 40 -2.91 15.84 -8.47
CA CYS A 40 -3.81 15.36 -9.53
C CYS A 40 -5.28 15.24 -9.09
N TYR A 41 -5.57 15.31 -7.79
CA TYR A 41 -6.91 15.37 -7.20
C TYR A 41 -7.27 16.74 -6.62
N GLY A 42 -6.41 17.74 -6.80
CA GLY A 42 -6.72 19.14 -6.52
C GLY A 42 -5.97 19.80 -5.36
N SER A 43 -5.07 19.08 -4.67
CA SER A 43 -4.18 19.70 -3.67
C SER A 43 -3.39 20.85 -4.28
N LYS A 44 -3.29 21.97 -3.53
CA LYS A 44 -2.49 23.14 -3.89
C LYS A 44 -1.32 23.38 -2.93
N VAL A 45 -1.25 22.59 -1.87
CA VAL A 45 -0.28 22.80 -0.76
C VAL A 45 0.72 21.66 -0.65
N ILE A 46 0.31 20.42 -0.92
CA ILE A 46 1.18 19.24 -0.88
C ILE A 46 1.72 18.96 -2.28
N ALA A 47 3.03 18.80 -2.40
CA ALA A 47 3.69 18.55 -3.68
C ALA A 47 3.78 17.04 -3.95
N THR A 48 3.05 16.56 -4.97
CA THR A 48 3.05 15.14 -5.35
C THR A 48 3.41 14.92 -6.83
N PRO A 49 4.58 15.43 -7.29
CA PRO A 49 4.91 15.43 -8.72
C PRO A 49 5.04 14.03 -9.33
N ARG A 50 5.42 13.02 -8.53
CA ARG A 50 5.58 11.64 -9.00
C ARG A 50 4.24 10.93 -9.16
N LEU A 51 3.33 11.09 -8.19
CA LEU A 51 1.94 10.61 -8.26
C LEU A 51 1.15 11.36 -9.35
N ASP A 52 1.37 12.66 -9.49
CA ASP A 52 0.77 13.45 -10.58
C ASP A 52 1.25 12.96 -11.96
N ARG A 53 2.53 12.57 -12.06
CA ARG A 53 3.05 11.94 -13.27
C ARG A 53 2.44 10.57 -13.50
N MET A 54 2.30 9.74 -12.46
CA MET A 54 1.62 8.45 -12.52
C MET A 54 0.19 8.59 -13.05
N ALA A 55 -0.55 9.58 -12.55
CA ALA A 55 -1.91 9.89 -13.02
C ALA A 55 -1.96 10.31 -14.49
N ARG A 56 -0.95 11.06 -14.97
CA ARG A 56 -0.86 11.46 -16.39
C ARG A 56 -0.44 10.33 -17.32
N GLU A 57 0.40 9.42 -16.87
CA GLU A 57 0.90 8.30 -17.67
C GLU A 57 -0.04 7.09 -17.68
N GLY A 58 -0.94 7.02 -16.71
CA GLY A 58 -1.86 5.91 -16.49
C GLY A 58 -3.34 6.29 -16.58
N VAL A 59 -4.12 5.64 -15.72
CA VAL A 59 -5.56 5.89 -15.54
C VAL A 59 -5.78 6.44 -14.13
N ARG A 60 -6.44 7.58 -14.02
CA ARG A 60 -6.90 8.18 -12.79
C ARG A 60 -8.41 7.99 -12.64
N PHE A 61 -8.83 7.37 -11.55
CA PHE A 61 -10.24 7.18 -11.24
C PHE A 61 -10.75 8.33 -10.38
N THR A 62 -11.89 8.91 -10.76
CA THR A 62 -12.54 9.97 -9.98
C THR A 62 -13.53 9.42 -8.98
N ASP A 63 -14.05 8.21 -9.19
CA ASP A 63 -15.11 7.57 -8.42
C ASP A 63 -14.72 6.15 -8.00
N PHE A 64 -13.62 6.04 -7.24
CA PHE A 64 -13.21 4.78 -6.63
C PHE A 64 -13.55 4.74 -5.15
N TYR A 65 -14.18 3.66 -4.71
CA TYR A 65 -14.66 3.47 -3.36
C TYR A 65 -14.00 2.27 -2.70
N VAL A 66 -13.49 2.49 -1.48
CA VAL A 66 -13.06 1.42 -0.60
C VAL A 66 -14.26 0.83 0.16
N ALA A 67 -14.16 -0.42 0.58
CA ALA A 67 -15.27 -1.14 1.20
C ALA A 67 -15.55 -0.72 2.65
N SER A 68 -14.70 0.08 3.26
CA SER A 68 -14.86 0.60 4.62
C SER A 68 -14.12 1.91 4.80
N ALA A 69 -14.64 2.77 5.69
CA ALA A 69 -13.99 4.02 6.10
C ALA A 69 -12.94 3.82 7.21
N PHE A 70 -12.47 2.58 7.44
CA PHE A 70 -11.48 2.23 8.47
C PHE A 70 -10.43 1.25 7.94
N CYS A 71 -9.21 1.32 8.52
CA CYS A 71 -8.01 0.61 8.06
C CYS A 71 -8.19 -0.91 7.95
N SER A 72 -8.38 -1.65 9.08
CA SER A 72 -8.42 -3.13 9.06
C SER A 72 -9.51 -3.69 8.13
N PRO A 73 -10.77 -3.23 8.21
CA PRO A 73 -11.80 -3.77 7.33
C PRO A 73 -11.57 -3.42 5.85
N SER A 74 -11.05 -2.23 5.54
CA SER A 74 -10.73 -1.87 4.16
C SER A 74 -9.58 -2.73 3.59
N ARG A 75 -8.53 -2.95 4.39
CA ARG A 75 -7.39 -3.82 4.02
C ARG A 75 -7.81 -5.27 3.82
N ALA A 76 -8.69 -5.80 4.70
CA ALA A 76 -9.27 -7.12 4.54
C ALA A 76 -10.05 -7.25 3.23
N ALA A 77 -10.89 -6.27 2.91
CA ALA A 77 -11.65 -6.24 1.67
C ALA A 77 -10.75 -6.15 0.43
N LEU A 78 -9.70 -5.30 0.46
CA LEU A 78 -8.73 -5.17 -0.63
C LEU A 78 -8.04 -6.51 -0.93
N LEU A 79 -7.60 -7.22 0.11
CA LEU A 79 -6.85 -8.46 -0.06
C LEU A 79 -7.73 -9.67 -0.38
N THR A 80 -9.02 -9.66 0.00
CA THR A 80 -9.92 -10.82 -0.20
C THR A 80 -10.93 -10.63 -1.33
N GLY A 81 -11.15 -9.39 -1.79
CA GLY A 81 -12.22 -9.07 -2.73
C GLY A 81 -13.62 -9.24 -2.12
N ARG A 82 -13.75 -9.29 -0.79
CA ARG A 82 -15.01 -9.53 -0.08
C ARG A 82 -15.36 -8.36 0.84
N LEU A 83 -16.66 -8.17 1.08
CA LEU A 83 -17.09 -7.18 2.08
C LEU A 83 -16.54 -7.52 3.46
N PRO A 84 -16.08 -6.53 4.26
CA PRO A 84 -15.43 -6.74 5.56
C PRO A 84 -16.22 -7.62 6.52
N ALA A 85 -17.53 -7.42 6.61
CA ALA A 85 -18.41 -8.22 7.45
C ALA A 85 -18.48 -9.70 7.01
N ARG A 86 -18.17 -10.00 5.76
CA ARG A 86 -18.21 -11.37 5.20
C ARG A 86 -16.87 -12.08 5.25
N CYS A 87 -15.77 -11.34 5.39
CA CYS A 87 -14.43 -11.92 5.56
C CYS A 87 -13.92 -11.90 7.01
N GLY A 88 -14.82 -11.65 7.99
CA GLY A 88 -14.51 -11.78 9.42
C GLY A 88 -13.77 -10.59 10.04
N VAL A 89 -13.61 -9.46 9.32
CA VAL A 89 -12.94 -8.25 9.83
C VAL A 89 -13.85 -7.03 9.68
N PRO A 90 -14.97 -6.95 10.43
CA PRO A 90 -15.97 -5.88 10.25
C PRO A 90 -15.57 -4.53 10.87
N TYR A 91 -14.55 -4.49 11.72
CA TYR A 91 -14.09 -3.29 12.44
C TYR A 91 -12.57 -3.26 12.57
N VAL A 92 -12.04 -2.17 13.16
CA VAL A 92 -10.61 -2.01 13.41
C VAL A 92 -10.12 -3.04 14.43
N LEU A 93 -9.01 -3.68 14.14
CA LEU A 93 -8.38 -4.66 15.03
C LEU A 93 -7.36 -3.96 15.95
N PHE A 94 -7.58 -4.06 17.24
CA PHE A 94 -6.68 -3.52 18.26
C PHE A 94 -5.69 -4.59 18.78
N PRO A 95 -4.54 -4.18 19.35
CA PRO A 95 -3.56 -5.12 19.88
C PRO A 95 -4.09 -6.08 20.95
N SER A 96 -5.08 -5.64 21.75
CA SER A 96 -5.74 -6.48 22.76
C SER A 96 -6.62 -7.57 22.16
N GLU A 97 -7.00 -7.44 20.89
CA GLU A 97 -7.83 -8.42 20.22
C GLU A 97 -7.00 -9.61 19.73
N HIS A 98 -7.55 -10.78 19.91
CA HIS A 98 -6.92 -12.02 19.52
C HIS A 98 -7.44 -12.59 18.20
N THR A 99 -8.12 -11.74 17.44
CA THR A 99 -8.70 -12.02 16.13
C THR A 99 -7.87 -11.43 14.99
N GLY A 100 -8.18 -11.83 13.78
CA GLY A 100 -7.53 -11.34 12.56
C GLY A 100 -8.25 -11.81 11.32
N LEU A 101 -7.66 -11.59 10.14
CA LEU A 101 -8.17 -12.15 8.90
C LEU A 101 -8.13 -13.68 8.97
N PRO A 102 -9.29 -14.36 8.94
CA PRO A 102 -9.32 -15.81 9.09
C PRO A 102 -8.48 -16.53 8.04
N PRO A 103 -7.69 -17.56 8.40
CA PRO A 103 -6.91 -18.33 7.43
C PRO A 103 -7.75 -19.10 6.40
N SER A 104 -9.06 -19.19 6.60
CA SER A 104 -10.00 -19.75 5.63
C SER A 104 -10.35 -18.80 4.47
N GLU A 105 -10.03 -17.51 4.60
CA GLU A 105 -10.21 -16.55 3.52
C GLU A 105 -9.08 -16.70 2.49
N THR A 106 -9.43 -16.62 1.22
CA THR A 106 -8.43 -16.62 0.15
C THR A 106 -8.02 -15.19 -0.17
N THR A 107 -6.75 -14.89 -0.03
CA THR A 107 -6.19 -13.56 -0.32
C THR A 107 -5.68 -13.44 -1.76
N LEU A 108 -5.56 -12.19 -2.24
CA LEU A 108 -4.91 -11.88 -3.51
C LEU A 108 -3.47 -12.45 -3.57
N ALA A 109 -2.75 -12.42 -2.44
CA ALA A 109 -1.40 -12.97 -2.37
C ALA A 109 -1.40 -14.49 -2.60
N GLU A 110 -2.33 -15.23 -2.00
CA GLU A 110 -2.44 -16.67 -2.23
C GLU A 110 -2.83 -17.01 -3.67
N VAL A 111 -3.75 -16.22 -4.27
CA VAL A 111 -4.13 -16.40 -5.68
C VAL A 111 -2.93 -16.22 -6.60
N LEU A 112 -2.17 -15.14 -6.41
CA LEU A 112 -1.00 -14.82 -7.23
C LEU A 112 0.15 -15.81 -6.96
N LYS A 113 0.35 -16.23 -5.70
CA LYS A 113 1.33 -17.28 -5.34
C LYS A 113 1.01 -18.60 -6.02
N ARG A 114 -0.25 -19.06 -5.99
CA ARG A 114 -0.69 -20.23 -6.76
C ARG A 114 -0.50 -20.07 -8.26
N ALA A 115 -0.55 -18.84 -8.75
CA ALA A 115 -0.22 -18.52 -10.14
C ALA A 115 1.30 -18.45 -10.40
N GLY A 116 2.17 -18.69 -9.41
CA GLY A 116 3.63 -18.74 -9.55
C GLY A 116 4.34 -17.39 -9.35
N HIS A 117 3.67 -16.39 -8.76
CA HIS A 117 4.30 -15.14 -8.38
C HIS A 117 5.07 -15.29 -7.07
N ALA A 118 6.26 -14.69 -6.98
CA ALA A 118 6.89 -14.38 -5.71
C ALA A 118 6.10 -13.27 -5.00
N THR A 119 5.86 -13.38 -3.69
CA THR A 119 4.94 -12.49 -3.00
C THR A 119 5.59 -11.81 -1.81
N ALA A 120 5.45 -10.49 -1.69
CA ALA A 120 5.96 -9.73 -0.54
C ALA A 120 4.91 -8.76 0.01
N CYS A 121 4.81 -8.70 1.34
CA CYS A 121 4.11 -7.66 2.08
C CYS A 121 5.15 -6.78 2.77
N VAL A 122 5.16 -5.50 2.45
CA VAL A 122 6.05 -4.52 3.06
C VAL A 122 5.22 -3.40 3.67
N GLY A 123 5.36 -3.17 4.97
CA GLY A 123 4.67 -2.10 5.68
C GLY A 123 3.63 -2.59 6.70
N LYS A 124 2.58 -1.78 6.89
CA LYS A 124 1.51 -2.01 7.86
C LYS A 124 0.60 -3.16 7.43
N TRP A 125 0.51 -4.19 8.25
CA TRP A 125 -0.41 -5.31 8.06
C TRP A 125 -1.82 -5.02 8.55
N HIS A 126 -1.99 -4.85 9.85
CA HIS A 126 -3.23 -4.50 10.56
C HIS A 126 -4.41 -5.48 10.34
N LEU A 127 -4.11 -6.76 10.11
CA LEU A 127 -5.10 -7.82 9.92
C LEU A 127 -4.89 -9.00 10.89
N GLY A 128 -4.36 -8.69 12.07
CA GLY A 128 -4.10 -9.65 13.15
C GLY A 128 -2.62 -9.91 13.36
N TRP A 129 -2.23 -9.98 14.65
CA TRP A 129 -0.83 -10.10 15.07
C TRP A 129 -0.44 -11.51 15.49
N ARG A 130 -1.40 -12.34 15.85
CA ARG A 130 -1.13 -13.74 16.19
C ARG A 130 -0.59 -14.47 14.98
N ARG A 131 0.21 -15.50 15.22
CA ARG A 131 0.97 -16.20 14.17
C ARG A 131 0.08 -16.67 13.03
N GLU A 132 -1.10 -17.19 13.33
CA GLU A 132 -2.07 -17.70 12.37
C GLU A 132 -2.65 -16.63 11.42
N PHE A 133 -2.56 -15.34 11.80
CA PHE A 133 -3.09 -14.21 11.00
C PHE A 133 -2.02 -13.40 10.30
N ARG A 134 -0.73 -13.72 10.51
CA ARG A 134 0.39 -12.96 9.93
C ARG A 134 0.46 -13.09 8.42
N PRO A 135 1.11 -12.14 7.72
CA PRO A 135 1.21 -12.13 6.26
C PRO A 135 1.68 -13.46 5.65
N GLN A 136 2.62 -14.16 6.31
CA GLN A 136 3.15 -15.44 5.82
C GLN A 136 2.09 -16.55 5.79
N GLN A 137 1.07 -16.47 6.66
CA GLN A 137 -0.07 -17.39 6.67
C GLN A 137 -1.17 -16.99 5.69
N GLN A 138 -1.03 -15.81 5.08
CA GLN A 138 -1.98 -15.19 4.15
C GLN A 138 -1.39 -15.08 2.72
N GLY A 139 -0.44 -15.95 2.39
CA GLY A 139 0.08 -16.10 1.03
C GLY A 139 1.33 -15.29 0.70
N PHE A 140 1.90 -14.53 1.63
CA PHE A 140 3.14 -13.79 1.38
C PHE A 140 4.38 -14.64 1.72
N ASP A 141 5.35 -14.68 0.78
CA ASP A 141 6.64 -15.35 1.00
C ASP A 141 7.53 -14.52 1.92
N GLU A 142 7.49 -13.19 1.76
CA GLU A 142 8.28 -12.24 2.53
C GLU A 142 7.38 -11.24 3.25
N TYR A 143 7.77 -10.87 4.47
CA TYR A 143 7.15 -9.80 5.25
C TYR A 143 8.20 -8.92 5.90
N PHE A 144 8.02 -7.60 5.79
CA PHE A 144 8.79 -6.60 6.52
C PHE A 144 7.88 -5.43 6.90
N GLY A 145 7.65 -5.20 8.20
CA GLY A 145 6.76 -4.11 8.59
C GLY A 145 6.22 -4.20 10.01
N LEU A 146 5.10 -3.50 10.23
CA LEU A 146 4.38 -3.39 11.49
C LEU A 146 3.10 -4.23 11.44
N LEU A 147 2.89 -5.10 12.42
CA LEU A 147 1.66 -5.90 12.50
C LEU A 147 0.44 -5.06 12.92
N HIS A 148 0.66 -3.93 13.60
CA HIS A 148 -0.37 -3.00 14.07
C HIS A 148 -0.22 -1.62 13.43
N THR A 149 -1.09 -0.70 13.84
CA THR A 149 -0.95 0.73 13.58
C THR A 149 0.14 1.36 14.44
N ASN A 150 0.69 2.49 14.01
CA ASN A 150 1.82 3.14 14.66
C ASN A 150 1.47 3.89 15.95
N ASP A 151 0.20 4.21 16.17
CA ASP A 151 -0.26 4.97 17.33
C ASP A 151 -0.48 4.14 18.60
N VAL A 152 -0.37 2.82 18.53
CA VAL A 152 -0.65 1.92 19.69
C VAL A 152 0.27 2.09 20.89
N THR A 153 1.46 2.66 20.70
CA THR A 153 2.46 2.88 21.78
C THR A 153 2.39 4.27 22.38
N GLU A 154 1.75 5.22 21.72
CA GLU A 154 1.72 6.61 22.14
C GLU A 154 0.43 6.98 22.90
N TRP A 155 -0.54 6.09 22.92
CA TRP A 155 -1.82 6.32 23.56
C TRP A 155 -1.71 6.33 25.09
N LYS A 156 -1.38 7.48 25.65
CA LYS A 156 -1.52 7.78 27.09
C LYS A 156 -2.96 8.19 27.44
N VAL A 157 -3.95 7.60 26.77
CA VAL A 157 -5.34 8.07 26.84
C VAL A 157 -6.12 7.33 27.89
N GLY A 158 -6.87 8.10 28.67
CA GLY A 158 -7.71 7.74 29.78
C GLY A 158 -8.37 6.35 29.77
N GLU A 159 -8.75 5.87 30.91
CA GLU A 159 -9.13 4.49 31.27
C GLU A 159 -9.97 3.70 30.23
N ALA A 160 -10.76 4.35 29.39
CA ALA A 160 -11.60 3.68 28.39
C ALA A 160 -10.81 3.11 27.19
N PHE A 161 -9.66 3.68 26.83
CA PHE A 161 -8.78 3.17 25.78
C PHE A 161 -7.62 2.30 26.30
N HIS A 162 -7.32 2.37 27.58
CA HIS A 162 -6.32 1.54 28.24
C HIS A 162 -6.55 0.03 28.06
N GLN A 163 -7.80 -0.37 27.90
CA GLN A 163 -8.16 -1.79 27.71
C GLN A 163 -7.92 -2.26 26.26
N LEU A 164 -7.70 -1.35 25.31
CA LEU A 164 -7.59 -1.66 23.88
C LEU A 164 -6.14 -1.63 23.36
N SER A 165 -5.21 -1.00 24.09
CA SER A 165 -3.79 -0.95 23.74
C SER A 165 -2.96 -1.74 24.75
N THR A 166 -2.11 -2.63 24.25
CA THR A 166 -1.01 -3.17 25.06
C THR A 166 0.10 -2.12 25.04
N PHE A 167 0.72 -1.84 26.20
CA PHE A 167 1.85 -0.91 26.30
C PHE A 167 3.18 -1.52 25.80
N GLU A 168 3.10 -2.56 25.00
CA GLU A 168 4.27 -3.17 24.39
C GLU A 168 4.87 -2.19 23.36
N PRO A 169 6.20 -2.04 23.34
CA PRO A 169 6.84 -1.23 22.32
C PRO A 169 6.50 -1.76 20.92
N LEU A 170 6.27 -0.83 20.00
CA LEU A 170 6.01 -1.19 18.60
C LEU A 170 7.21 -1.95 18.03
N GLU A 171 6.93 -3.03 17.32
CA GLU A 171 7.94 -3.91 16.75
C GLU A 171 7.98 -3.80 15.23
N LEU A 172 9.15 -3.50 14.67
CA LEU A 172 9.43 -3.73 13.27
C LEU A 172 9.88 -5.18 13.09
N ARG A 173 9.23 -5.88 12.18
CA ARG A 173 9.46 -7.30 11.95
C ARG A 173 9.95 -7.59 10.54
N GLU A 174 10.79 -8.62 10.45
CA GLU A 174 11.13 -9.31 9.22
C GLU A 174 10.71 -10.78 9.38
N GLY A 175 9.65 -11.13 8.69
CA GLY A 175 8.99 -12.42 8.94
C GLY A 175 8.49 -12.52 10.39
N ASP A 176 8.91 -13.57 11.08
CA ASP A 176 8.61 -13.77 12.50
C ASP A 176 9.63 -13.10 13.45
N ARG A 177 10.74 -12.59 12.93
CA ARG A 177 11.81 -11.99 13.73
C ARG A 177 11.53 -10.50 13.99
N VAL A 178 11.65 -10.07 15.23
CA VAL A 178 11.71 -8.64 15.60
C VAL A 178 13.08 -8.12 15.21
N VAL A 179 13.15 -7.10 14.39
CA VAL A 179 14.41 -6.47 13.95
C VAL A 179 14.70 -5.17 14.65
N GLU A 180 13.65 -4.52 15.19
CA GLU A 180 13.78 -3.29 15.96
C GLU A 180 12.59 -3.13 16.92
N SER A 181 12.86 -2.69 18.15
CA SER A 181 11.86 -2.34 19.16
C SER A 181 12.52 -1.50 20.27
N PRO A 182 12.01 -0.28 20.58
CA PRO A 182 10.94 0.43 19.87
C PRO A 182 11.38 0.88 18.46
N VAL A 183 10.41 1.04 17.55
CA VAL A 183 10.65 1.40 16.16
C VAL A 183 10.93 2.89 16.00
N ASP A 184 11.95 3.24 15.23
CA ASP A 184 12.11 4.60 14.73
C ASP A 184 11.09 4.88 13.60
N LEU A 185 9.96 5.48 14.00
CA LEU A 185 8.84 5.78 13.09
C LEU A 185 9.21 6.80 12.01
N ALA A 186 10.21 7.66 12.24
CA ALA A 186 10.65 8.61 11.23
C ALA A 186 11.28 7.91 10.01
N MET A 187 11.82 6.72 10.20
CA MET A 187 12.51 5.99 9.14
C MET A 187 11.66 4.91 8.46
N VAL A 188 10.41 4.69 8.88
CA VAL A 188 9.63 3.54 8.35
C VAL A 188 9.31 3.66 6.86
N THR A 189 8.95 4.85 6.36
CA THR A 189 8.64 5.06 4.93
C THR A 189 9.87 4.79 4.07
N GLU A 190 11.04 5.29 4.47
CA GLU A 190 12.30 5.04 3.76
C GLU A 190 12.66 3.54 3.79
N ARG A 191 12.58 2.89 4.95
CA ARG A 191 12.88 1.45 5.09
C ARG A 191 11.95 0.58 4.26
N TYR A 192 10.67 0.92 4.20
CA TYR A 192 9.70 0.21 3.35
C TYR A 192 10.05 0.39 1.89
N THR A 193 10.44 1.60 1.49
CA THR A 193 10.86 1.90 0.13
C THR A 193 12.09 1.07 -0.27
N GLU A 194 13.14 1.07 0.57
CA GLU A 194 14.34 0.29 0.30
C GLU A 194 14.06 -1.22 0.21
N ARG A 195 13.22 -1.74 1.11
CA ARG A 195 12.83 -3.15 1.08
C ARG A 195 12.02 -3.50 -0.17
N ALA A 196 11.13 -2.62 -0.61
CA ALA A 196 10.38 -2.79 -1.85
C ALA A 196 11.30 -2.78 -3.09
N LEU A 197 12.23 -1.85 -3.16
CA LEU A 197 13.23 -1.77 -4.25
C LEU A 197 14.14 -3.01 -4.29
N ASP A 198 14.60 -3.47 -3.13
CA ASP A 198 15.40 -4.69 -3.02
C ASP A 198 14.61 -5.93 -3.50
N PHE A 199 13.36 -6.08 -3.07
CA PHE A 199 12.49 -7.16 -3.54
C PHE A 199 12.32 -7.14 -5.06
N ILE A 200 12.04 -5.98 -5.66
CA ILE A 200 11.90 -5.85 -7.12
C ILE A 200 13.19 -6.25 -7.83
N ARG A 201 14.37 -5.81 -7.34
CA ARG A 201 15.67 -6.18 -7.92
C ARG A 201 15.92 -7.68 -7.86
N ARG A 202 15.61 -8.34 -6.74
CA ARG A 202 15.80 -9.79 -6.57
C ARG A 202 14.83 -10.62 -7.40
N GLN A 203 13.63 -10.12 -7.67
CA GLN A 203 12.59 -10.86 -8.37
C GLN A 203 12.40 -10.44 -9.84
N HIS A 204 13.28 -9.59 -10.40
CA HIS A 204 13.09 -8.99 -11.72
C HIS A 204 12.95 -9.98 -12.89
N GLU A 205 13.43 -11.22 -12.74
CA GLU A 205 13.31 -12.27 -13.75
C GLU A 205 12.03 -13.12 -13.65
N LYS A 206 11.29 -13.04 -12.54
CA LYS A 206 10.09 -13.83 -12.25
C LYS A 206 8.89 -12.93 -12.06
N PRO A 207 7.66 -13.42 -12.30
CA PRO A 207 6.48 -12.67 -11.92
C PRO A 207 6.42 -12.49 -10.40
N PHE A 208 6.05 -11.30 -9.95
CA PHE A 208 5.95 -10.99 -8.53
C PHE A 208 4.71 -10.17 -8.18
N PHE A 209 4.31 -10.27 -6.93
CA PHE A 209 3.31 -9.44 -6.28
C PHE A 209 3.94 -8.72 -5.08
N LEU A 210 3.91 -7.41 -5.09
CA LEU A 210 4.34 -6.56 -3.98
C LEU A 210 3.13 -5.78 -3.43
N TYR A 211 2.81 -6.01 -2.17
CA TYR A 211 1.88 -5.20 -1.39
C TYR A 211 2.69 -4.26 -0.50
N LEU A 212 2.88 -3.01 -0.95
CA LEU A 212 3.57 -1.95 -0.21
C LEU A 212 2.52 -1.11 0.51
N ALA A 213 2.33 -1.38 1.79
CA ALA A 213 1.34 -0.73 2.64
C ALA A 213 2.03 0.26 3.59
N HIS A 214 2.14 1.51 3.17
CA HIS A 214 2.71 2.57 4.00
C HIS A 214 1.92 2.72 5.31
N THR A 215 2.63 3.04 6.39
CA THR A 215 2.05 3.33 7.70
C THR A 215 1.61 4.80 7.78
N MET A 216 2.31 5.68 7.04
CA MET A 216 2.02 7.11 6.96
C MET A 216 1.00 7.42 5.85
N PRO A 217 0.30 8.56 5.96
CA PRO A 217 0.36 9.61 6.98
C PRO A 217 -0.58 9.39 8.20
N HIS A 218 -0.87 8.14 8.60
CA HIS A 218 -1.64 7.87 9.82
C HIS A 218 -0.99 8.55 11.04
N ILE A 219 -1.81 9.03 11.98
CA ILE A 219 -1.32 9.57 13.27
C ILE A 219 -0.66 8.45 14.12
N ALA A 220 0.38 8.72 14.94
CA ALA A 220 1.18 9.94 14.94
C ALA A 220 2.11 9.99 13.71
N GLN A 221 2.18 11.17 13.11
CA GLN A 221 2.89 11.36 11.84
C GLN A 221 4.39 11.57 12.03
N TYR A 222 5.17 10.89 11.21
CA TYR A 222 6.61 10.98 11.17
C TYR A 222 7.10 10.90 9.73
N ALA A 223 7.95 11.82 9.33
CA ALA A 223 8.68 11.78 8.07
C ALA A 223 10.18 11.69 8.34
N SER A 224 10.93 11.13 7.41
CA SER A 224 12.37 11.04 7.53
C SER A 224 13.02 12.44 7.56
N PRO A 225 14.26 12.58 8.06
CA PRO A 225 14.97 13.87 8.07
C PRO A 225 15.08 14.51 6.68
N ALA A 226 14.98 13.69 5.61
CA ALA A 226 14.97 14.19 4.24
C ALA A 226 13.70 14.96 3.88
N TYR A 227 12.60 14.77 4.61
CA TYR A 227 11.29 15.37 4.32
C TYR A 227 10.77 16.22 5.47
N ALA A 228 11.14 15.95 6.70
CA ALA A 228 10.64 16.64 7.89
C ALA A 228 10.80 18.17 7.80
N GLY A 229 9.70 18.90 7.98
CA GLY A 229 9.63 20.35 7.97
C GLY A 229 9.75 21.01 6.59
N LYS A 230 9.54 20.26 5.50
CA LYS A 230 9.68 20.79 4.13
C LYS A 230 8.36 21.13 3.46
N SER A 231 7.31 20.38 3.77
CA SER A 231 6.01 20.60 3.18
C SER A 231 5.30 21.84 3.73
N LYS A 232 4.55 22.52 2.87
CA LYS A 232 3.70 23.65 3.27
C LYS A 232 2.50 23.22 4.12
N ASP A 233 2.17 21.94 4.11
CA ASP A 233 1.06 21.35 4.89
C ASP A 233 1.56 20.69 6.20
N GLY A 234 2.74 21.11 6.68
CA GLY A 234 3.32 20.58 7.92
C GLY A 234 3.65 19.09 7.84
N VAL A 235 3.65 18.41 9.00
CA VAL A 235 4.08 17.01 9.11
C VAL A 235 3.24 16.05 8.27
N PHE A 236 1.95 16.30 8.08
CA PHE A 236 1.11 15.49 7.20
C PHE A 236 1.60 15.56 5.76
N GLY A 237 1.83 16.78 5.26
CA GLY A 237 2.39 16.99 3.93
C GLY A 237 3.78 16.41 3.77
N ASP A 238 4.65 16.49 4.78
CA ASP A 238 5.97 15.85 4.77
C ASP A 238 5.86 14.35 4.51
N CYS A 239 4.91 13.67 5.20
CA CYS A 239 4.67 12.23 5.02
C CYS A 239 4.15 11.91 3.61
N VAL A 240 3.22 12.71 3.09
CA VAL A 240 2.65 12.48 1.74
C VAL A 240 3.71 12.71 0.66
N GLU A 241 4.55 13.75 0.80
CA GLU A 241 5.65 14.03 -0.14
C GLU A 241 6.74 12.94 -0.10
N GLU A 242 6.97 12.31 1.06
CA GLU A 242 7.87 11.15 1.17
C GLU A 242 7.27 9.90 0.48
N ILE A 243 5.96 9.65 0.62
CA ILE A 243 5.25 8.58 -0.11
C ILE A 243 5.26 8.84 -1.62
N ASP A 244 5.11 10.09 -2.06
CA ASP A 244 5.24 10.48 -3.47
C ASP A 244 6.61 10.10 -4.02
N SER A 245 7.67 10.42 -3.28
CA SER A 245 9.05 10.05 -3.62
C SER A 245 9.25 8.54 -3.66
N SER A 246 8.75 7.82 -2.66
CA SER A 246 8.78 6.36 -2.60
C SER A 246 8.17 5.73 -3.86
N THR A 247 6.97 6.18 -4.22
CA THR A 247 6.29 5.75 -5.44
C THR A 247 7.11 6.06 -6.69
N GLY A 248 7.68 7.27 -6.76
CA GLY A 248 8.54 7.68 -7.87
C GLY A 248 9.75 6.77 -8.05
N ARG A 249 10.45 6.43 -6.94
CA ARG A 249 11.62 5.54 -6.95
C ARG A 249 11.27 4.13 -7.45
N ILE A 250 10.10 3.61 -7.09
CA ILE A 250 9.61 2.32 -7.58
C ILE A 250 9.36 2.38 -9.09
N LEU A 251 8.65 3.40 -9.57
CA LEU A 251 8.37 3.56 -11.00
C LEU A 251 9.65 3.77 -11.82
N ASP A 252 10.63 4.50 -11.29
CA ASP A 252 11.92 4.71 -11.95
C ASP A 252 12.73 3.41 -12.02
N LEU A 253 12.76 2.59 -10.94
CA LEU A 253 13.40 1.27 -10.94
C LEU A 253 12.74 0.30 -11.95
N LEU A 254 11.41 0.31 -12.04
CA LEU A 254 10.72 -0.53 -13.04
C LEU A 254 11.15 -0.17 -14.46
N ARG A 255 11.33 1.12 -14.79
CA ARG A 255 11.84 1.56 -16.10
C ARG A 255 13.29 1.16 -16.31
N GLU A 256 14.15 1.37 -15.29
CA GLU A 256 15.56 0.96 -15.32
C GLU A 256 15.71 -0.53 -15.66
N LEU A 257 14.90 -1.37 -15.04
CA LEU A 257 14.90 -2.82 -15.23
C LEU A 257 14.04 -3.27 -16.44
N LYS A 258 13.42 -2.35 -17.18
CA LYS A 258 12.51 -2.64 -18.30
C LYS A 258 11.34 -3.55 -17.90
N LEU A 259 10.83 -3.34 -16.68
CA LEU A 259 9.69 -4.06 -16.12
C LEU A 259 8.37 -3.30 -16.27
N ASP A 260 8.41 -2.01 -16.60
CA ASP A 260 7.24 -1.15 -16.73
C ASP A 260 6.27 -1.63 -17.82
N GLU A 261 6.77 -2.26 -18.87
CA GLU A 261 5.94 -2.87 -19.94
C GLU A 261 5.24 -4.18 -19.52
N ARG A 262 5.52 -4.70 -18.33
CA ARG A 262 4.89 -5.93 -17.80
C ARG A 262 4.47 -5.83 -16.33
N THR A 263 4.36 -4.63 -15.80
CA THR A 263 3.98 -4.41 -14.40
C THR A 263 2.70 -3.58 -14.31
N LEU A 264 1.71 -4.11 -13.58
CA LEU A 264 0.55 -3.37 -13.12
C LEU A 264 0.91 -2.70 -11.80
N VAL A 265 0.88 -1.36 -11.73
CA VAL A 265 1.09 -0.59 -10.51
C VAL A 265 -0.20 0.13 -10.15
N ILE A 266 -0.69 -0.12 -8.95
CA ILE A 266 -1.87 0.51 -8.36
C ILE A 266 -1.40 1.37 -7.19
N PHE A 267 -1.87 2.62 -7.11
CA PHE A 267 -1.75 3.49 -5.95
C PHE A 267 -3.14 3.84 -5.41
N THR A 268 -3.35 3.70 -4.10
CA THR A 268 -4.60 4.08 -3.43
C THR A 268 -4.39 4.35 -1.94
N SER A 269 -5.47 4.74 -1.24
CA SER A 269 -5.54 4.83 0.22
C SER A 269 -6.49 3.79 0.78
N ASP A 270 -6.33 3.40 2.04
CA ASP A 270 -7.22 2.44 2.69
C ASP A 270 -8.56 3.07 3.14
N ASN A 271 -8.58 4.35 3.42
CA ASN A 271 -9.78 5.16 3.70
C ASN A 271 -9.47 6.64 3.47
N GLY A 272 -10.49 7.48 3.57
CA GLY A 272 -10.30 8.93 3.47
C GLY A 272 -9.55 9.52 4.66
N ALA A 273 -9.09 10.76 4.52
CA ALA A 273 -8.39 11.49 5.56
C ALA A 273 -9.26 11.72 6.81
N GLY A 274 -8.61 11.93 7.95
CA GLY A 274 -9.25 12.18 9.23
C GLY A 274 -10.25 13.34 9.23
N ILE A 275 -11.23 13.32 10.13
CA ILE A 275 -12.22 14.38 10.23
C ILE A 275 -11.68 15.53 11.09
N ARG A 276 -11.74 16.75 10.58
CA ARG A 276 -11.29 17.97 11.29
C ARG A 276 -11.93 18.16 12.67
N SER A 277 -13.16 17.66 12.89
CA SER A 277 -13.83 17.74 14.18
C SER A 277 -13.14 16.96 15.31
N ALA A 278 -12.32 15.97 14.97
CA ALA A 278 -11.51 15.22 15.93
C ALA A 278 -10.15 15.87 16.21
N LYS A 279 -9.78 16.93 15.45
CA LYS A 279 -8.45 17.53 15.49
C LYS A 279 -8.02 17.97 16.89
N ALA A 280 -8.87 18.71 17.62
CA ALA A 280 -8.48 19.24 18.93
C ALA A 280 -8.09 18.13 19.92
N LYS A 281 -8.85 17.03 19.95
CA LYS A 281 -8.52 15.87 20.78
C LYS A 281 -7.26 15.16 20.31
N MET A 282 -7.04 15.03 19.02
CA MET A 282 -5.85 14.41 18.48
C MET A 282 -4.61 15.27 18.70
N ASP A 283 -4.72 16.60 18.58
CA ASP A 283 -3.62 17.53 18.88
C ASP A 283 -3.20 17.48 20.36
N GLU A 284 -4.13 17.22 21.29
CA GLU A 284 -3.83 16.98 22.70
C GLU A 284 -3.02 15.70 22.90
N LEU A 285 -3.37 14.63 22.18
CA LEU A 285 -2.75 13.32 22.28
C LEU A 285 -1.39 13.24 21.55
N PHE A 286 -1.30 13.87 20.40
CA PHE A 286 -0.13 13.84 19.51
C PHE A 286 0.28 15.26 19.12
N PRO A 287 0.86 16.05 20.02
CA PRO A 287 1.21 17.45 19.76
C PRO A 287 2.10 17.58 18.53
N GLY A 288 1.64 18.37 17.53
CA GLY A 288 2.35 18.62 16.29
C GLY A 288 2.47 17.42 15.33
N ARG A 289 1.79 16.29 15.62
CA ARG A 289 1.83 15.04 14.81
C ARG A 289 0.46 14.49 14.48
N SER A 290 -0.57 15.29 14.59
CA SER A 290 -1.97 14.92 14.41
C SER A 290 -2.65 15.75 13.31
N MET A 291 -1.89 16.22 12.35
CA MET A 291 -2.45 16.91 11.18
C MET A 291 -3.42 16.02 10.45
N HIS A 292 -4.49 16.61 9.93
CA HIS A 292 -5.46 15.90 9.13
C HIS A 292 -5.35 16.35 7.68
N GLY A 293 -5.44 15.37 6.76
CA GLY A 293 -5.48 15.63 5.34
C GLY A 293 -6.80 16.25 4.88
N SER A 294 -7.01 16.26 3.59
CA SER A 294 -8.14 16.87 2.92
C SER A 294 -8.92 15.84 2.08
N ASN A 295 -10.21 15.74 2.30
CA ASN A 295 -11.10 14.99 1.40
C ASN A 295 -11.61 15.85 0.23
N GLY A 296 -11.01 17.04 0.01
CA GLY A 296 -11.41 17.97 -1.04
C GLY A 296 -12.86 18.43 -0.88
N PRO A 297 -13.68 18.37 -1.97
CA PRO A 297 -15.08 18.77 -1.91
C PRO A 297 -15.99 17.74 -1.24
N LEU A 298 -15.47 16.56 -0.87
CA LEU A 298 -16.26 15.45 -0.36
C LEU A 298 -16.62 15.67 1.12
N ARG A 299 -17.86 15.34 1.48
CA ARG A 299 -18.35 15.43 2.85
C ARG A 299 -17.77 14.32 3.72
N GLY A 300 -17.43 14.64 4.96
CA GLY A 300 -16.95 13.66 5.96
C GLY A 300 -15.50 13.25 5.75
N GLY A 301 -15.11 12.14 6.34
CA GLY A 301 -13.76 11.57 6.28
C GLY A 301 -13.72 10.24 7.00
N LYS A 302 -12.52 9.78 7.38
CA LYS A 302 -12.29 8.51 8.10
C LYS A 302 -13.35 8.27 9.18
N GLY A 303 -13.91 7.07 9.20
CA GLY A 303 -14.93 6.68 10.17
C GLY A 303 -16.35 7.11 9.81
N SER A 304 -16.56 7.81 8.69
CA SER A 304 -17.91 8.18 8.23
C SER A 304 -18.29 7.43 6.96
N THR A 305 -19.60 7.21 6.78
CA THR A 305 -20.17 6.60 5.57
C THR A 305 -20.38 7.61 4.43
N PHE A 306 -19.98 8.86 4.62
CA PHE A 306 -20.02 9.88 3.58
C PHE A 306 -18.88 9.67 2.57
N GLU A 307 -19.00 10.30 1.41
CA GLU A 307 -18.04 10.23 0.32
C GLU A 307 -16.59 10.39 0.79
N GLY A 308 -16.30 11.39 1.64
CA GLY A 308 -14.96 11.65 2.13
C GLY A 308 -14.38 10.55 3.03
N GLY A 309 -15.19 9.60 3.50
CA GLY A 309 -14.71 8.44 4.27
C GLY A 309 -14.30 7.27 3.39
N VAL A 310 -14.96 7.10 2.24
CA VAL A 310 -14.85 5.89 1.41
C VAL A 310 -14.40 6.14 -0.02
N ARG A 311 -14.55 7.34 -0.55
CA ARG A 311 -14.04 7.72 -1.86
C ARG A 311 -12.62 8.25 -1.75
N VAL A 312 -11.66 7.52 -2.32
CA VAL A 312 -10.23 7.77 -2.14
C VAL A 312 -9.52 7.92 -3.48
N PRO A 313 -8.30 8.49 -3.51
CA PRO A 313 -7.49 8.48 -4.71
C PRO A 313 -7.23 7.05 -5.19
N PHE A 314 -7.37 6.81 -6.50
CA PHE A 314 -7.03 5.54 -7.11
C PHE A 314 -6.44 5.77 -8.49
N MET A 315 -5.23 5.28 -8.69
CA MET A 315 -4.48 5.42 -9.94
C MET A 315 -3.87 4.10 -10.35
N VAL A 316 -3.83 3.86 -11.66
CA VAL A 316 -3.27 2.64 -12.23
C VAL A 316 -2.34 2.99 -13.38
N VAL A 317 -1.12 2.46 -13.35
CA VAL A 317 -0.24 2.39 -14.51
C VAL A 317 -0.11 0.92 -14.92
N SER A 318 -0.39 0.66 -16.18
CA SER A 318 -0.35 -0.70 -16.71
C SER A 318 -0.08 -0.68 -18.20
N PRO A 319 0.70 -1.62 -18.75
CA PRO A 319 0.83 -1.79 -20.20
C PRO A 319 -0.49 -2.17 -20.87
N TYR A 320 -1.44 -2.69 -20.09
CA TYR A 320 -2.76 -3.11 -20.56
C TYR A 320 -3.84 -2.02 -20.46
N ALA A 321 -3.55 -0.91 -19.78
CA ALA A 321 -4.48 0.23 -19.67
C ALA A 321 -4.19 1.29 -20.73
N ARG A 322 -5.25 1.94 -21.25
CA ARG A 322 -5.07 3.09 -22.13
C ARG A 322 -4.43 4.23 -21.35
N ARG A 323 -3.36 4.81 -21.89
CA ARG A 323 -2.68 5.97 -21.29
C ARG A 323 -3.59 7.21 -21.36
N HIS A 324 -3.45 8.10 -20.38
CA HIS A 324 -4.16 9.38 -20.30
C HIS A 324 -5.70 9.26 -20.21
N PHE A 325 -6.19 8.26 -19.48
CA PHE A 325 -7.62 8.08 -19.29
C PHE A 325 -8.04 8.53 -17.89
N VAL A 326 -9.18 9.24 -17.82
CA VAL A 326 -9.88 9.53 -16.56
C VAL A 326 -11.15 8.69 -16.57
N SER A 327 -11.27 7.80 -15.58
CA SER A 327 -12.48 6.99 -15.40
C SER A 327 -13.38 7.61 -14.33
N HIS A 328 -14.66 7.67 -14.61
CA HIS A 328 -15.70 8.10 -13.68
C HIS A 328 -16.43 6.90 -13.12
#